data_7ddd826927a02b7d967df2f4f11143e9
#
_entry.id   7ddd826927a02b7d967df2f4f11143e9
#
_cell.length_a   1.000
_cell.length_b   1.000
_cell.length_c   1.000
_cell.angle_alpha   90.00
_cell.angle_beta   90.00
_cell.angle_gamma   90.00
#
_symmetry.space_group_name_H-M   'P 1'
#
loop_
_entity.id
_entity.type
_entity.pdbx_description
1 polymer ?
#
loop_
_entity_poly.entity_id
_entity_poly.type
_entity_poly.pdbx_seq_one_letter_code
_entity_poly.pdbx_strand_id
1 'polypeptide(L)'
;MLLVETDDYVICCTHWSLTREDRMASVELINELAAKYTDKPVFLAGDLNAAPNDREIQELKLTWEVLNNEKEYTCPSVHPTKCIDYILIKKDFSYPYQVLKSKVEVEPLASDHSPVWVEIG
;
A
#
# COMPACT_ATOMS: atom_id res chain seq x y z
N MET A 1 -7.07 10.46 4.46
CA MET A 1 -6.41 10.01 3.23
C MET A 1 -6.11 11.22 2.33
N LEU A 2 -4.95 11.26 1.74
CA LEU A 2 -4.56 12.27 0.76
C LEU A 2 -4.52 11.63 -0.63
N LEU A 3 -5.19 12.24 -1.60
CA LEU A 3 -5.15 11.80 -3.01
C LEU A 3 -4.55 12.90 -3.86
N VAL A 4 -3.55 12.54 -4.67
CA VAL A 4 -2.89 13.45 -5.61
C VAL A 4 -3.03 12.87 -7.01
N GLU A 5 -3.59 13.65 -7.91
CA GLU A 5 -3.68 13.32 -9.34
C GLU A 5 -2.65 14.13 -10.12
N THR A 6 -1.87 13.43 -10.94
CA THR A 6 -0.97 14.03 -11.92
C THR A 6 -1.45 13.70 -13.33
N ASP A 7 -0.76 14.19 -14.35
CA ASP A 7 -1.07 13.83 -15.74
C ASP A 7 -0.85 12.33 -16.01
N ASP A 8 0.07 11.71 -15.29
CA ASP A 8 0.54 10.34 -15.58
C ASP A 8 0.05 9.29 -14.59
N TYR A 9 -0.33 9.67 -13.36
CA TYR A 9 -0.77 8.73 -12.33
C TYR A 9 -1.58 9.40 -11.23
N VAL A 10 -2.24 8.58 -10.43
CA VAL A 10 -2.89 8.97 -9.18
C VAL A 10 -2.21 8.24 -8.04
N ILE A 11 -1.92 8.94 -6.94
CA ILE A 11 -1.40 8.32 -5.73
C ILE A 11 -2.27 8.69 -4.53
N CYS A 12 -2.67 7.68 -3.77
CA CYS A 12 -3.39 7.82 -2.52
C CYS A 12 -2.45 7.47 -1.37
N CYS A 13 -2.36 8.34 -0.37
CA CYS A 13 -1.60 8.09 0.84
C CYS A 13 -2.55 8.00 2.02
N THR A 14 -2.38 6.98 2.85
CA THR A 14 -3.29 6.75 3.97
C THR A 14 -2.58 6.16 5.17
N HIS A 15 -3.20 6.34 6.33
CA HIS A 15 -2.81 5.72 7.58
C HIS A 15 -4.10 5.16 8.20
N TRP A 16 -4.25 3.85 8.19
CA TRP A 16 -5.50 3.21 8.63
C TRP A 16 -5.62 3.18 10.16
N SER A 17 -6.86 3.08 10.60
CA SER A 17 -7.23 2.96 12.00
C SER A 17 -6.66 1.69 12.66
N LEU A 18 -6.57 1.72 13.97
CA LEU A 18 -6.19 0.56 14.78
C LEU A 18 -7.33 -0.46 14.93
N THR A 19 -8.56 -0.11 14.56
CA THR A 19 -9.71 -1.02 14.66
C THR A 19 -10.02 -1.67 13.32
N ARG A 20 -10.33 -2.97 13.33
CA ARG A 20 -10.64 -3.72 12.10
C ARG A 20 -11.87 -3.18 11.39
N GLU A 21 -12.90 -2.81 12.13
CA GLU A 21 -14.13 -2.27 11.56
C GLU A 21 -13.87 -1.03 10.71
N ASP A 22 -13.08 -0.10 11.22
CA ASP A 22 -12.70 1.11 10.49
C ASP A 22 -11.81 0.80 9.29
N ARG A 23 -10.90 -0.17 9.41
CA ARG A 23 -10.06 -0.59 8.28
C ARG A 23 -10.89 -1.23 7.16
N MET A 24 -11.88 -2.05 7.51
CA MET A 24 -12.79 -2.63 6.50
C MET A 24 -13.60 -1.55 5.78
N ALA A 25 -14.07 -0.54 6.51
CA ALA A 25 -14.74 0.62 5.91
C ALA A 25 -13.80 1.41 4.99
N SER A 26 -12.52 1.49 5.35
CA SER A 26 -11.50 2.15 4.53
C SER A 26 -11.26 1.43 3.21
N VAL A 27 -11.32 0.10 3.17
CA VAL A 27 -11.22 -0.68 1.93
C VAL A 27 -12.33 -0.26 0.95
N GLU A 28 -13.57 -0.20 1.41
CA GLU A 28 -14.71 0.21 0.59
C GLU A 28 -14.55 1.64 0.06
N LEU A 29 -14.17 2.57 0.93
CA LEU A 29 -13.97 3.98 0.57
C LEU A 29 -12.88 4.15 -0.48
N ILE A 30 -11.75 3.49 -0.29
CA ILE A 30 -10.61 3.57 -1.22
C ILE A 30 -11.00 2.99 -2.58
N ASN A 31 -11.69 1.85 -2.61
CA ASN A 31 -12.15 1.26 -3.86
C ASN A 31 -13.14 2.17 -4.58
N GLU A 32 -14.04 2.81 -3.87
CA GLU A 32 -15.01 3.76 -4.44
C GLU A 32 -14.31 4.98 -5.03
N LEU A 33 -13.36 5.56 -4.32
CA LEU A 33 -12.61 6.72 -4.80
C LEU A 33 -11.73 6.36 -6.00
N ALA A 34 -11.05 5.23 -5.95
CA ALA A 34 -10.16 4.78 -7.02
C ALA A 34 -10.90 4.38 -8.31
N ALA A 35 -12.16 3.96 -8.19
CA ALA A 35 -12.99 3.58 -9.34
C ALA A 35 -13.22 4.73 -10.34
N LYS A 36 -13.02 5.97 -9.90
CA LYS A 36 -13.16 7.16 -10.76
C LYS A 36 -12.04 7.32 -11.79
N TYR A 37 -10.92 6.61 -11.59
CA TYR A 37 -9.72 6.74 -12.41
C TYR A 37 -9.50 5.45 -13.20
N THR A 38 -9.70 5.49 -14.51
CA THR A 38 -9.61 4.31 -15.38
C THR A 38 -8.57 4.47 -16.50
N ASP A 39 -8.04 5.66 -16.69
CA ASP A 39 -7.16 6.04 -17.80
C ASP A 39 -5.68 6.15 -17.42
N LYS A 40 -5.36 6.00 -16.16
CA LYS A 40 -3.99 6.08 -15.64
C LYS A 40 -3.82 5.18 -14.42
N PRO A 41 -2.58 4.79 -14.09
CA PRO A 41 -2.35 3.94 -12.92
C PRO A 41 -2.72 4.67 -11.62
N VAL A 42 -3.30 3.92 -10.69
CA VAL A 42 -3.65 4.39 -9.36
C VAL A 42 -2.85 3.62 -8.34
N PHE A 43 -2.10 4.33 -7.53
CA PHE A 43 -1.30 3.77 -6.44
C PHE A 43 -1.93 4.07 -5.09
N LEU A 44 -1.70 3.18 -4.15
CA LEU A 44 -2.03 3.36 -2.73
C LEU A 44 -0.80 3.06 -1.90
N ALA A 45 -0.44 3.96 -1.00
CA ALA A 45 0.71 3.78 -0.13
C ALA A 45 0.40 4.21 1.30
N GLY A 46 0.97 3.52 2.27
CA GLY A 46 0.87 3.91 3.67
C GLY A 46 0.93 2.76 4.66
N ASP A 47 0.76 3.15 5.91
CA ASP A 47 0.60 2.24 7.04
C ASP A 47 -0.86 1.79 7.11
N LEU A 48 -1.12 0.54 6.79
CA LEU A 48 -2.47 -0.01 6.79
C LEU A 48 -2.84 -0.69 8.12
N ASN A 49 -1.93 -0.70 9.09
CA ASN A 49 -2.15 -1.27 10.43
C ASN A 49 -2.72 -2.70 10.40
N ALA A 50 -2.39 -3.45 9.36
CA ALA A 50 -2.86 -4.82 9.17
C ALA A 50 -1.78 -5.66 8.50
N ALA A 51 -1.66 -6.91 8.93
CA ALA A 51 -0.72 -7.86 8.37
C ALA A 51 -1.27 -8.52 7.08
N PRO A 52 -0.40 -9.10 6.24
CA PRO A 52 -0.84 -9.67 4.95
C PRO A 52 -1.98 -10.69 5.03
N ASN A 53 -2.04 -11.47 6.12
CA ASN A 53 -3.10 -12.48 6.30
C ASN A 53 -4.37 -11.93 6.94
N ASP A 54 -4.39 -10.67 7.35
CA ASP A 54 -5.58 -10.07 7.93
C ASP A 54 -6.67 -9.89 6.86
N ARG A 55 -7.92 -9.99 7.29
CA ARG A 55 -9.09 -9.96 6.41
C ARG A 55 -9.14 -8.71 5.53
N GLU A 56 -8.86 -7.55 6.09
CA GLU A 56 -8.88 -6.28 5.37
C GLU A 56 -7.84 -6.22 4.24
N ILE A 57 -6.68 -6.82 4.43
CA ILE A 57 -5.65 -6.90 3.37
C ILE A 57 -6.07 -7.92 2.30
N GLN A 58 -6.63 -9.05 2.69
CA GLN A 58 -7.14 -10.04 1.73
C GLN A 58 -8.27 -9.46 0.88
N GLU A 59 -9.15 -8.67 1.48
CA GLU A 59 -10.22 -7.98 0.77
C GLU A 59 -9.65 -6.94 -0.20
N LEU A 60 -8.66 -6.16 0.24
CA LEU A 60 -7.99 -5.18 -0.61
C LEU A 60 -7.33 -5.82 -1.82
N LYS A 61 -6.74 -6.99 -1.64
CA LYS A 61 -6.06 -7.74 -2.73
C LYS A 61 -6.98 -8.23 -3.83
N LEU A 62 -8.29 -8.21 -3.64
CA LEU A 62 -9.23 -8.53 -4.72
C LEU A 62 -9.18 -7.49 -5.84
N THR A 63 -8.87 -6.25 -5.52
CA THR A 63 -8.86 -5.12 -6.43
C THR A 63 -7.50 -4.43 -6.56
N TRP A 64 -6.57 -4.74 -5.69
CA TRP A 64 -5.23 -4.15 -5.66
C TRP A 64 -4.15 -5.23 -5.63
N GLU A 65 -2.99 -4.89 -6.19
CA GLU A 65 -1.80 -5.73 -6.15
C GLU A 65 -0.75 -5.06 -5.27
N VAL A 66 -0.20 -5.81 -4.30
CA VAL A 66 0.90 -5.35 -3.45
C VAL A 66 2.20 -5.41 -4.25
N LEU A 67 2.92 -4.30 -4.33
CA LEU A 67 4.16 -4.18 -5.09
C LEU A 67 5.41 -4.45 -4.25
N ASN A 68 5.38 -4.17 -2.96
CA ASN A 68 6.50 -4.50 -2.07
C ASN A 68 6.45 -5.96 -1.61
N ASN A 69 7.57 -6.46 -1.10
CA ASN A 69 7.66 -7.82 -0.59
C ASN A 69 7.05 -7.90 0.81
N GLU A 70 5.90 -8.55 0.93
CA GLU A 70 5.18 -8.71 2.20
C GLU A 70 5.92 -9.57 3.23
N LYS A 71 6.96 -10.29 2.83
CA LYS A 71 7.81 -11.09 3.72
C LYS A 71 8.91 -10.25 4.35
N GLU A 72 9.14 -9.04 3.86
CA GLU A 72 10.05 -8.09 4.48
C GLU A 72 9.27 -7.24 5.48
N TYR A 73 9.62 -7.37 6.75
CA TYR A 73 8.92 -6.70 7.85
C TYR A 73 9.26 -5.21 7.92
N THR A 74 8.26 -4.40 8.22
CA THR A 74 8.36 -2.93 8.21
C THR A 74 8.26 -2.30 9.60
N CYS A 75 7.82 -3.05 10.60
CA CYS A 75 7.56 -2.51 11.94
C CYS A 75 7.75 -3.59 13.03
N PRO A 76 8.27 -3.22 14.20
CA PRO A 76 9.01 -1.98 14.47
C PRO A 76 10.34 -1.93 13.71
N SER A 77 10.93 -0.75 13.56
CA SER A 77 12.20 -0.57 12.84
C SER A 77 13.37 -1.24 13.56
N VAL A 78 13.29 -1.37 14.89
CA VAL A 78 14.22 -2.15 15.70
C VAL A 78 13.60 -3.53 15.92
N HIS A 79 14.27 -4.60 15.48
CA HIS A 79 13.75 -5.97 15.54
C HIS A 79 12.38 -6.11 14.86
N PRO A 80 12.28 -5.92 13.53
CA PRO A 80 11.00 -5.97 12.83
C PRO A 80 10.30 -7.33 12.98
N THR A 81 8.98 -7.30 13.17
CA THR A 81 8.16 -8.50 13.40
C THR A 81 6.95 -8.62 12.48
N LYS A 82 6.58 -7.53 11.78
CA LYS A 82 5.37 -7.52 10.95
C LYS A 82 5.51 -6.58 9.76
N CYS A 83 4.81 -6.91 8.69
CA CYS A 83 4.62 -6.04 7.53
C CYS A 83 3.24 -5.39 7.64
N ILE A 84 3.20 -4.08 7.81
CA ILE A 84 1.97 -3.29 7.88
C ILE A 84 1.99 -2.06 6.99
N ASP A 85 3.12 -1.82 6.32
CA ASP A 85 3.31 -0.72 5.38
C ASP A 85 3.35 -1.29 3.97
N TYR A 86 2.58 -0.69 3.06
CA TYR A 86 2.36 -1.24 1.74
C TYR A 86 2.42 -0.17 0.67
N ILE A 87 2.83 -0.61 -0.53
CA ILE A 87 2.69 0.13 -1.78
C ILE A 87 1.93 -0.79 -2.73
N LEU A 88 0.77 -0.32 -3.22
CA LEU A 88 -0.12 -1.11 -4.06
C LEU A 88 -0.47 -0.37 -5.34
N ILE A 89 -0.84 -1.14 -6.36
CA ILE A 89 -1.40 -0.62 -7.62
C ILE A 89 -2.77 -1.25 -7.86
N LYS A 90 -3.69 -0.47 -8.42
CA LYS A 90 -5.02 -0.94 -8.78
C LYS A 90 -4.95 -1.89 -9.99
N LYS A 91 -5.61 -3.05 -9.87
CA LYS A 91 -5.47 -4.16 -10.83
C LYS A 91 -6.11 -3.95 -12.20
N ASP A 92 -7.12 -3.12 -12.30
CA ASP A 92 -7.88 -2.92 -13.54
C ASP A 92 -7.18 -2.04 -14.57
N PHE A 93 -5.98 -1.57 -14.23
CA PHE A 93 -5.16 -0.82 -15.16
C PHE A 93 -4.42 -1.79 -16.09
N SER A 94 -4.70 -1.70 -17.39
CA SER A 94 -4.20 -2.65 -18.39
C SER A 94 -2.80 -2.32 -18.94
N TYR A 95 -2.20 -1.22 -18.49
CA TYR A 95 -0.86 -0.83 -18.92
C TYR A 95 0.20 -1.80 -18.36
N PRO A 96 1.08 -2.34 -19.22
CA PRO A 96 2.10 -3.27 -18.71
C PRO A 96 3.11 -2.54 -17.81
N TYR A 97 3.37 -3.13 -16.66
CA TYR A 97 4.39 -2.65 -15.73
C TYR A 97 5.10 -3.86 -15.13
N GLN A 98 6.29 -3.63 -14.60
CA GLN A 98 6.97 -4.63 -13.78
C GLN A 98 7.67 -3.97 -12.60
N VAL A 99 7.76 -4.68 -11.49
CA VAL A 99 8.54 -4.26 -10.34
C VAL A 99 10.00 -4.54 -10.66
N LEU A 100 10.79 -3.48 -10.80
CA LEU A 100 12.22 -3.58 -11.07
C LEU A 100 13.00 -3.81 -9.78
N LYS A 101 12.55 -3.19 -8.69
CA LYS A 101 13.23 -3.29 -7.40
C LYS A 101 12.24 -2.97 -6.28
N SER A 102 12.37 -3.68 -5.18
CA SER A 102 11.59 -3.45 -3.96
C SER A 102 12.50 -3.67 -2.77
N LYS A 103 12.40 -2.80 -1.77
CA LYS A 103 13.24 -2.90 -0.59
C LYS A 103 12.60 -2.29 0.64
N VAL A 104 12.86 -2.91 1.79
CA VAL A 104 12.66 -2.36 3.12
C VAL A 104 14.04 -2.00 3.67
N GLU A 105 14.27 -0.73 3.94
CA GLU A 105 15.58 -0.25 4.41
C GLU A 105 15.76 -0.48 5.90
N VAL A 106 16.99 -0.76 6.32
CA VAL A 106 17.34 -0.84 7.72
C VAL A 106 17.67 0.57 8.20
N GLU A 107 16.74 1.20 8.91
CA GLU A 107 16.91 2.55 9.45
C GLU A 107 16.18 2.68 10.81
N PRO A 108 16.87 2.28 11.91
CA PRO A 108 16.21 2.22 13.22
C PRO A 108 16.05 3.57 13.92
N LEU A 109 16.67 4.64 13.42
CA LEU A 109 16.70 5.94 14.09
C LEU A 109 15.68 6.94 13.56
N ALA A 110 15.31 6.87 12.29
CA ALA A 110 14.47 7.86 11.65
C ALA A 110 12.99 7.74 12.02
N SER A 111 12.53 6.53 12.31
CA SER A 111 11.13 6.22 12.61
C SER A 111 11.05 4.87 13.34
N ASP A 112 9.93 4.60 13.99
CA ASP A 112 9.60 3.26 14.49
C ASP A 112 9.09 2.32 13.37
N HIS A 113 8.93 2.82 12.14
CA HIS A 113 8.74 2.04 10.92
C HIS A 113 9.97 2.12 10.04
N SER A 114 10.27 1.02 9.33
CA SER A 114 11.33 0.98 8.34
C SER A 114 10.84 1.56 7.01
N PRO A 115 11.68 2.32 6.29
CA PRO A 115 11.32 2.84 4.97
C PRO A 115 11.06 1.71 3.97
N VAL A 116 9.99 1.85 3.19
CA VAL A 116 9.64 0.93 2.10
C VAL A 116 9.62 1.70 0.78
N TRP A 117 10.24 1.14 -0.25
CA TRP A 117 10.18 1.75 -1.57
C TRP A 117 10.15 0.68 -2.66
N VAL A 118 9.59 1.09 -3.80
CA VAL A 118 9.43 0.23 -4.98
C VAL A 118 9.80 1.05 -6.20
N GLU A 119 10.55 0.43 -7.13
CA GLU A 119 10.81 0.97 -8.45
C GLU A 119 10.06 0.13 -9.48
N ILE A 120 9.30 0.79 -10.33
CA ILE A 120 8.54 0.13 -11.40
C ILE A 120 8.89 0.74 -12.76
N GLY A 121 8.80 -0.06 -13.79
CA GLY A 121 9.08 0.36 -15.15
C GLY A 121 8.13 -0.27 -16.16
#